data_45d241bf3ecfdb69ee9317d0b95240df
#
_entry.id   45d241bf3ecfdb69ee9317d0b95240df
#
_cell.length_a   1.000
_cell.length_b   1.000
_cell.length_c   1.000
_cell.angle_alpha   90.00
_cell.angle_beta   90.00
_cell.angle_gamma   90.00
#
_symmetry.space_group_name_H-M   'P 1'
#
loop_
_entity.id
_entity.type
_entity.pdbx_description
1 polymer ?
#
loop_
_entity_poly.entity_id
_entity_poly.type
_entity_poly.pdbx_seq_one_letter_code
_entity_poly.pdbx_strand_id
1 'polypeptide(L)'
;MNIKKIIQNAKSWKDLNKTLESFTKSNRSKLAGDIFEYLTKLYLETVPHYKSKLRKVYLLNEVPNNIKKKLNLPNTDEGIDLIAETFDKEYWAIQCKYRSNPNETLTVKGDLSTFNNLAFTYCKNITHAIVCATVNKPPKKIKLLKSIGFETLETWLALDDGDLFTQIKAKAVGKVYKPTILKPRTHQVAAIKKTIEHFKSNERGKIIMPCGTGKSLTAFWIAKQMGVKSILVAVPSLALLQQTLKVWTREFLINGIEPEWFCVCSDGTVKDEQDDYVTDTADLGIKVDTDPSLIKQFL
;
A
#
# COMPACT_ATOMS: atom_id res chain seq x y z
N MET A 1 -9.39 20.17 18.83
CA MET A 1 -8.08 19.54 19.07
C MET A 1 -7.41 19.36 17.71
N ASN A 2 -6.11 19.67 17.55
CA ASN A 2 -5.47 19.65 16.24
C ASN A 2 -4.91 18.24 15.94
N ILE A 3 -5.55 17.52 15.00
CA ILE A 3 -5.18 16.16 14.57
C ILE A 3 -3.70 16.05 14.17
N LYS A 4 -3.21 17.02 13.39
CA LYS A 4 -1.79 17.04 12.96
C LYS A 4 -0.83 17.07 14.15
N LYS A 5 -1.17 17.85 15.19
CA LYS A 5 -0.35 17.99 16.40
C LYS A 5 -0.32 16.69 17.21
N ILE A 6 -1.43 15.93 17.22
CA ILE A 6 -1.49 14.61 17.90
C ILE A 6 -0.53 13.63 17.23
N ILE A 7 -0.58 13.51 15.90
CA ILE A 7 0.33 12.62 15.14
C ILE A 7 1.79 13.07 15.31
N GLN A 8 2.06 14.37 15.30
CA GLN A 8 3.41 14.89 15.51
C GLN A 8 4.01 14.56 16.87
N ASN A 9 3.20 14.63 17.92
CA ASN A 9 3.64 14.39 19.29
C ASN A 9 3.87 12.89 19.58
N ALA A 10 3.22 12.01 18.84
CA ALA A 10 3.41 10.57 19.00
C ALA A 10 4.85 10.15 18.62
N LYS A 11 5.45 9.29 19.42
CA LYS A 11 6.81 8.78 19.19
C LYS A 11 6.83 7.66 18.17
N SER A 12 5.77 6.85 18.13
CA SER A 12 5.59 5.66 17.30
C SER A 12 4.11 5.43 17.03
N TRP A 13 3.79 4.48 16.12
CA TRP A 13 2.41 4.01 15.98
C TRP A 13 1.85 3.48 17.31
N LYS A 14 2.63 2.69 18.03
CA LYS A 14 2.19 2.16 19.35
C LYS A 14 1.81 3.26 20.35
N ASP A 15 2.53 4.37 20.33
CA ASP A 15 2.26 5.54 21.18
C ASP A 15 0.98 6.27 20.71
N LEU A 16 0.83 6.47 19.38
CA LEU A 16 -0.38 7.03 18.80
C LEU A 16 -1.59 6.16 19.09
N ASN A 17 -1.49 4.84 18.92
CA ASN A 17 -2.59 3.90 19.16
C ASN A 17 -3.09 3.95 20.63
N LYS A 18 -2.20 4.04 21.61
CA LYS A 18 -2.59 4.25 23.01
C LYS A 18 -3.42 5.53 23.20
N THR A 19 -3.06 6.58 22.48
CA THR A 19 -3.82 7.85 22.50
C THR A 19 -5.21 7.66 21.90
N LEU A 20 -5.32 6.97 20.76
CA LEU A 20 -6.59 6.65 20.10
C LEU A 20 -7.48 5.77 20.99
N GLU A 21 -6.92 4.75 21.65
CA GLU A 21 -7.64 3.92 22.61
C GLU A 21 -8.19 4.75 23.78
N SER A 22 -7.42 5.72 24.29
CA SER A 22 -7.88 6.61 25.37
C SER A 22 -9.07 7.46 24.94
N PHE A 23 -9.11 7.88 23.67
CA PHE A 23 -10.25 8.64 23.11
C PHE A 23 -11.50 7.76 22.99
N THR A 24 -11.34 6.51 22.54
CA THR A 24 -12.46 5.55 22.49
C THR A 24 -13.04 5.30 23.88
N LYS A 25 -12.21 5.06 24.89
CA LYS A 25 -12.62 4.85 26.28
C LYS A 25 -13.31 6.08 26.90
N SER A 26 -13.02 7.28 26.42
CA SER A 26 -13.58 8.55 26.91
C SER A 26 -14.73 9.09 26.04
N ASN A 27 -15.45 8.21 25.32
CA ASN A 27 -16.56 8.54 24.42
C ASN A 27 -16.21 9.55 23.31
N ARG A 28 -14.96 9.57 22.89
CA ARG A 28 -14.46 10.39 21.75
C ARG A 28 -14.06 9.53 20.56
N SER A 29 -14.82 8.46 20.30
CA SER A 29 -14.56 7.50 19.21
C SER A 29 -14.52 8.17 17.83
N LYS A 30 -15.34 9.20 17.61
CA LYS A 30 -15.30 9.99 16.38
C LYS A 30 -13.93 10.64 16.18
N LEU A 31 -13.35 11.25 17.22
CA LEU A 31 -12.01 11.85 17.12
C LEU A 31 -10.94 10.81 16.82
N ALA A 32 -11.04 9.60 17.41
CA ALA A 32 -10.11 8.51 17.09
C ALA A 32 -10.24 8.10 15.62
N GLY A 33 -11.45 8.03 15.08
CA GLY A 33 -11.73 7.80 13.66
C GLY A 33 -11.10 8.88 12.77
N ASP A 34 -11.39 10.15 13.03
CA ASP A 34 -10.88 11.29 12.25
C ASP A 34 -9.33 11.31 12.22
N ILE A 35 -8.67 10.96 13.34
CA ILE A 35 -7.20 10.87 13.40
C ILE A 35 -6.71 9.69 12.55
N PHE A 36 -7.40 8.55 12.61
CA PHE A 36 -7.02 7.37 11.84
C PHE A 36 -7.23 7.58 10.34
N GLU A 37 -8.29 8.26 9.92
CA GLU A 37 -8.49 8.66 8.52
C GLU A 37 -7.37 9.57 8.03
N TYR A 38 -7.00 10.58 8.82
CA TYR A 38 -5.89 11.47 8.46
C TYR A 38 -4.54 10.73 8.44
N LEU A 39 -4.29 9.81 9.37
CA LEU A 39 -3.11 8.94 9.35
C LEU A 39 -3.09 8.07 8.08
N THR A 40 -4.23 7.48 7.72
CA THR A 40 -4.38 6.67 6.50
C THR A 40 -4.08 7.49 5.24
N LYS A 41 -4.56 8.74 5.16
CA LYS A 41 -4.17 9.65 4.08
C LYS A 41 -2.65 9.82 3.98
N LEU A 42 -2.00 10.12 5.11
CA LEU A 42 -0.55 10.30 5.15
C LEU A 42 0.20 9.01 4.81
N TYR A 43 -0.30 7.86 5.25
CA TYR A 43 0.22 6.54 4.92
C TYR A 43 0.22 6.31 3.40
N LEU A 44 -0.92 6.47 2.76
CA LEU A 44 -1.08 6.29 1.32
C LEU A 44 -0.22 7.28 0.50
N GLU A 45 -0.01 8.49 1.00
CA GLU A 45 0.86 9.50 0.37
C GLU A 45 2.37 9.31 0.65
N THR A 46 2.74 8.40 1.57
CA THR A 46 4.14 8.23 2.02
C THR A 46 4.72 6.89 1.62
N VAL A 47 3.95 5.82 1.77
CA VAL A 47 4.42 4.45 1.49
C VAL A 47 4.75 4.28 0.01
N PRO A 48 5.93 3.76 -0.34
CA PRO A 48 6.47 3.83 -1.69
C PRO A 48 5.57 3.29 -2.80
N HIS A 49 4.96 2.10 -2.61
CA HIS A 49 4.11 1.49 -3.63
C HIS A 49 2.81 2.27 -3.84
N TYR A 50 2.23 2.87 -2.80
CA TYR A 50 1.09 3.78 -2.95
C TYR A 50 1.51 5.11 -3.55
N LYS A 51 2.60 5.71 -3.04
CA LYS A 51 3.11 6.98 -3.53
C LYS A 51 3.48 6.95 -5.02
N SER A 52 3.97 5.82 -5.53
CA SER A 52 4.27 5.63 -6.96
C SER A 52 3.04 5.39 -7.83
N LYS A 53 1.88 5.09 -7.24
CA LYS A 53 0.63 4.84 -7.97
C LYS A 53 -0.39 5.97 -7.80
N LEU A 54 -0.43 6.57 -6.61
CA LEU A 54 -1.42 7.57 -6.25
C LEU A 54 -0.85 8.98 -6.46
N ARG A 55 -1.49 9.74 -7.32
CA ARG A 55 -1.17 11.15 -7.58
C ARG A 55 -1.57 12.04 -6.41
N LYS A 56 -2.76 11.80 -5.85
CA LYS A 56 -3.35 12.61 -4.78
C LYS A 56 -4.31 11.79 -3.93
N VAL A 57 -4.27 12.02 -2.62
CA VAL A 57 -5.24 11.44 -1.69
C VAL A 57 -5.99 12.57 -0.99
N TYR A 58 -7.31 12.47 -0.96
CA TYR A 58 -8.22 13.46 -0.37
C TYR A 58 -9.00 12.81 0.77
N LEU A 59 -9.15 13.48 1.90
CA LEU A 59 -10.27 13.21 2.79
C LEU A 59 -11.57 13.55 2.06
N LEU A 60 -12.69 12.92 2.39
CA LEU A 60 -13.96 13.12 1.67
C LEU A 60 -14.37 14.60 1.59
N ASN A 61 -14.17 15.36 2.67
CA ASN A 61 -14.46 16.78 2.73
C ASN A 61 -13.47 17.66 1.91
N GLU A 62 -12.30 17.14 1.57
CA GLU A 62 -11.29 17.83 0.76
C GLU A 62 -11.44 17.57 -0.75
N VAL A 63 -12.31 16.61 -1.15
CA VAL A 63 -12.48 16.24 -2.56
C VAL A 63 -13.02 17.42 -3.36
N PRO A 64 -12.34 17.86 -4.44
CA PRO A 64 -12.81 18.96 -5.28
C PRO A 64 -14.19 18.69 -5.90
N ASN A 65 -15.00 19.72 -6.06
CA ASN A 65 -16.38 19.62 -6.56
C ASN A 65 -16.49 18.98 -7.96
N ASN A 66 -15.52 19.22 -8.84
CA ASN A 66 -15.47 18.57 -10.16
C ASN A 66 -15.24 17.07 -10.04
N ILE A 67 -14.42 16.61 -9.11
CA ILE A 67 -14.20 15.17 -8.82
C ILE A 67 -15.44 14.58 -8.16
N LYS A 68 -16.05 15.27 -7.18
CA LYS A 68 -17.31 14.82 -6.56
C LYS A 68 -18.39 14.57 -7.60
N LYS A 69 -18.58 15.49 -8.52
CA LYS A 69 -19.55 15.34 -9.64
C LYS A 69 -19.19 14.18 -10.56
N LYS A 70 -17.90 14.06 -10.95
CA LYS A 70 -17.41 12.99 -11.83
C LYS A 70 -17.64 11.61 -11.24
N LEU A 71 -17.47 11.46 -9.93
CA LEU A 71 -17.62 10.20 -9.22
C LEU A 71 -19.04 9.96 -8.69
N ASN A 72 -19.94 10.94 -8.79
CA ASN A 72 -21.25 10.91 -8.14
C ASN A 72 -21.14 10.62 -6.63
N LEU A 73 -20.18 11.28 -5.95
CA LEU A 73 -19.98 11.10 -4.51
C LEU A 73 -21.15 11.68 -3.72
N PRO A 74 -21.62 11.01 -2.64
CA PRO A 74 -22.61 11.57 -1.75
C PRO A 74 -22.06 12.84 -1.05
N ASN A 75 -22.98 13.71 -0.64
CA ASN A 75 -22.63 14.93 0.08
C ASN A 75 -22.31 14.69 1.56
N THR A 76 -22.75 13.58 2.10
CA THR A 76 -22.58 13.13 3.48
C THR A 76 -21.63 11.93 3.54
N ASP A 77 -21.01 11.76 4.69
CA ASP A 77 -20.21 10.57 4.98
C ASP A 77 -21.14 9.37 5.15
N GLU A 78 -21.16 8.53 4.12
CA GLU A 78 -21.97 7.31 4.05
C GLU A 78 -21.10 6.07 3.92
N GLY A 79 -19.81 6.16 4.31
CA GLY A 79 -18.91 5.01 4.36
C GLY A 79 -17.71 5.06 3.40
N ILE A 80 -17.54 6.14 2.61
CA ILE A 80 -16.28 6.44 1.93
C ILE A 80 -15.60 7.56 2.69
N ASP A 81 -14.43 7.30 3.26
CA ASP A 81 -13.71 8.26 4.10
C ASP A 81 -12.67 9.05 3.30
N LEU A 82 -12.01 8.40 2.31
CA LEU A 82 -11.05 9.04 1.42
C LEU A 82 -11.28 8.65 -0.05
N ILE A 83 -10.82 9.53 -0.93
CA ILE A 83 -10.69 9.27 -2.37
C ILE A 83 -9.23 9.46 -2.77
N ALA A 84 -8.69 8.52 -3.52
CA ALA A 84 -7.38 8.65 -4.13
C ALA A 84 -7.49 8.73 -5.66
N GLU A 85 -6.74 9.65 -6.28
CA GLU A 85 -6.56 9.77 -7.72
C GLU A 85 -5.22 9.15 -8.08
N THR A 86 -5.19 8.25 -9.06
CA THR A 86 -3.96 7.65 -9.58
C THR A 86 -3.31 8.53 -10.63
N PHE A 87 -2.04 8.25 -11.00
CA PHE A 87 -1.39 8.90 -12.14
C PHE A 87 -2.10 8.56 -13.45
N ASP A 88 -2.71 7.38 -13.57
CA ASP A 88 -3.51 6.93 -14.71
C ASP A 88 -4.92 7.56 -14.75
N LYS A 89 -5.22 8.52 -13.86
CA LYS A 89 -6.52 9.19 -13.71
C LYS A 89 -7.68 8.26 -13.35
N GLU A 90 -7.38 7.12 -12.77
CA GLU A 90 -8.35 6.27 -12.07
C GLU A 90 -8.64 6.81 -10.66
N TYR A 91 -9.73 6.36 -10.06
CA TYR A 91 -10.10 6.73 -8.68
C TYR A 91 -10.29 5.50 -7.83
N TRP A 92 -9.73 5.56 -6.62
CA TRP A 92 -9.87 4.54 -5.60
C TRP A 92 -10.66 5.08 -4.42
N ALA A 93 -11.59 4.29 -3.90
CA ALA A 93 -12.32 4.62 -2.68
C ALA A 93 -11.64 3.96 -1.47
N ILE A 94 -11.54 4.66 -0.36
CA ILE A 94 -10.92 4.15 0.86
C ILE A 94 -11.90 4.28 2.02
N GLN A 95 -12.06 3.20 2.79
CA GLN A 95 -12.75 3.19 4.07
C GLN A 95 -11.77 2.93 5.22
N CYS A 96 -11.90 3.68 6.31
CA CYS A 96 -11.09 3.57 7.51
C CYS A 96 -11.93 3.02 8.66
N LYS A 97 -11.45 1.99 9.35
CA LYS A 97 -12.12 1.38 10.51
C LYS A 97 -11.14 1.26 11.67
N TYR A 98 -11.10 2.28 12.53
CA TYR A 98 -10.37 2.17 13.78
C TYR A 98 -11.14 1.28 14.76
N ARG A 99 -10.47 0.27 15.29
CA ARG A 99 -10.95 -0.62 16.36
C ARG A 99 -9.89 -0.68 17.46
N SER A 100 -10.30 -0.39 18.70
CA SER A 100 -9.40 -0.49 19.86
C SER A 100 -9.14 -1.93 20.27
N ASN A 101 -10.03 -2.85 19.90
CA ASN A 101 -9.82 -4.29 20.06
C ASN A 101 -9.44 -4.91 18.70
N PRO A 102 -8.17 -5.31 18.50
CA PRO A 102 -7.73 -5.85 17.21
C PRO A 102 -8.31 -7.24 16.89
N ASN A 103 -8.87 -7.93 17.88
CA ASN A 103 -9.53 -9.24 17.68
C ASN A 103 -10.99 -9.10 17.24
N GLU A 104 -11.50 -7.88 17.17
CA GLU A 104 -12.84 -7.62 16.64
C GLU A 104 -12.93 -8.05 15.19
N THR A 105 -13.99 -8.74 14.82
CA THR A 105 -14.21 -9.20 13.45
C THR A 105 -15.09 -8.21 12.72
N LEU A 106 -14.55 -7.59 11.67
CA LEU A 106 -15.36 -6.83 10.73
C LEU A 106 -16.23 -7.76 9.88
N THR A 107 -17.43 -7.31 9.54
CA THR A 107 -18.36 -8.07 8.70
C THR A 107 -18.62 -7.34 7.38
N VAL A 108 -18.70 -8.09 6.28
CA VAL A 108 -19.03 -7.51 4.97
C VAL A 108 -20.45 -6.95 4.96
N LYS A 109 -21.40 -7.61 5.62
CA LYS A 109 -22.81 -7.18 5.65
C LYS A 109 -23.08 -6.02 6.59
N GLY A 110 -22.36 -5.92 7.71
CA GLY A 110 -22.54 -4.86 8.70
C GLY A 110 -21.60 -3.68 8.43
N ASP A 111 -20.28 -3.93 8.56
CA ASP A 111 -19.28 -2.85 8.57
C ASP A 111 -18.95 -2.29 7.19
N LEU A 112 -19.00 -3.14 6.14
CA LEU A 112 -18.54 -2.81 4.79
C LEU A 112 -19.66 -2.77 3.74
N SER A 113 -20.91 -3.07 4.09
CA SER A 113 -22.00 -3.15 3.11
C SER A 113 -22.26 -1.83 2.40
N THR A 114 -22.33 -0.76 3.17
CA THR A 114 -22.56 0.60 2.64
C THR A 114 -21.39 1.03 1.77
N PHE A 115 -20.15 0.81 2.24
CA PHE A 115 -18.94 1.13 1.48
C PHE A 115 -18.90 0.42 0.13
N ASN A 116 -19.10 -0.89 0.11
CA ASN A 116 -19.08 -1.66 -1.12
C ASN A 116 -20.17 -1.22 -2.10
N ASN A 117 -21.38 -0.99 -1.60
CA ASN A 117 -22.49 -0.51 -2.43
C ASN A 117 -22.21 0.90 -2.99
N LEU A 118 -21.70 1.81 -2.15
CA LEU A 118 -21.32 3.15 -2.60
C LEU A 118 -20.21 3.10 -3.64
N ALA A 119 -19.10 2.41 -3.35
CA ALA A 119 -17.92 2.42 -4.20
C ALA A 119 -18.18 1.84 -5.59
N PHE A 120 -18.98 0.75 -5.70
CA PHE A 120 -19.10 0.02 -6.97
C PHE A 120 -20.50 0.02 -7.59
N THR A 121 -21.53 0.51 -6.88
CA THR A 121 -22.88 0.57 -7.42
C THR A 121 -23.38 2.00 -7.58
N TYR A 122 -23.21 2.85 -6.56
CA TYR A 122 -23.71 4.22 -6.58
C TYR A 122 -22.72 5.20 -7.20
N CYS A 123 -21.47 5.15 -6.78
CA CYS A 123 -20.41 5.98 -7.34
C CYS A 123 -20.00 5.48 -8.73
N LYS A 124 -19.50 6.41 -9.56
CA LYS A 124 -19.03 6.11 -10.92
C LYS A 124 -17.50 6.23 -10.95
N ASN A 125 -16.87 5.52 -11.89
CA ASN A 125 -15.43 5.64 -12.15
C ASN A 125 -14.53 5.26 -10.97
N ILE A 126 -15.02 4.53 -9.97
CA ILE A 126 -14.19 3.89 -8.94
C ILE A 126 -13.71 2.56 -9.51
N THR A 127 -12.39 2.38 -9.60
CA THR A 127 -11.78 1.17 -10.21
C THR A 127 -11.19 0.23 -9.18
N HIS A 128 -10.98 0.71 -7.96
CA HIS A 128 -10.45 -0.07 -6.85
C HIS A 128 -10.93 0.50 -5.51
N ALA A 129 -10.98 -0.32 -4.49
CA ALA A 129 -11.28 0.12 -3.14
C ALA A 129 -10.27 -0.44 -2.14
N ILE A 130 -10.03 0.27 -1.04
CA ILE A 130 -9.17 -0.19 0.05
C ILE A 130 -9.91 -0.02 1.36
N VAL A 131 -9.90 -1.07 2.18
CA VAL A 131 -10.33 -1.00 3.58
C VAL A 131 -9.11 -0.98 4.46
N CYS A 132 -8.91 0.09 5.19
CA CYS A 132 -7.83 0.28 6.15
C CYS A 132 -8.39 0.07 7.56
N ALA A 133 -7.96 -0.96 8.27
CA ALA A 133 -8.50 -1.28 9.59
C ALA A 133 -7.43 -1.71 10.60
N THR A 134 -7.69 -1.45 11.88
CA THR A 134 -6.81 -1.87 13.00
C THR A 134 -7.20 -3.23 13.57
N VAL A 135 -7.69 -4.14 12.72
CA VAL A 135 -8.01 -5.52 13.08
C VAL A 135 -6.96 -6.49 12.56
N ASN A 136 -6.83 -7.63 13.24
CA ASN A 136 -5.81 -8.63 12.90
C ASN A 136 -6.06 -9.32 11.54
N LYS A 137 -7.32 -9.48 11.15
CA LYS A 137 -7.68 -10.24 9.94
C LYS A 137 -8.79 -9.54 9.18
N PRO A 138 -8.75 -9.61 7.83
CA PRO A 138 -9.86 -9.15 7.01
C PRO A 138 -11.11 -10.02 7.24
N PRO A 139 -12.30 -9.54 6.90
CA PRO A 139 -13.54 -10.33 6.94
C PRO A 139 -13.42 -11.56 6.04
N LYS A 140 -13.83 -12.75 6.53
CA LYS A 140 -13.77 -14.02 5.76
C LYS A 140 -14.40 -13.95 4.36
N LYS A 141 -15.41 -13.09 4.18
CA LYS A 141 -16.13 -12.92 2.91
C LYS A 141 -15.58 -11.82 2.02
N ILE A 142 -14.48 -11.18 2.38
CA ILE A 142 -13.88 -10.11 1.55
C ILE A 142 -13.45 -10.64 0.18
N LYS A 143 -13.04 -11.90 0.11
CA LYS A 143 -12.72 -12.63 -1.13
C LYS A 143 -13.84 -12.65 -2.17
N LEU A 144 -15.09 -12.44 -1.74
CA LEU A 144 -16.24 -12.35 -2.65
C LEU A 144 -16.39 -10.96 -3.29
N LEU A 145 -15.64 -9.97 -2.82
CA LEU A 145 -15.67 -8.61 -3.30
C LEU A 145 -14.51 -8.40 -4.27
N LYS A 146 -14.83 -8.21 -5.54
CA LYS A 146 -13.81 -7.90 -6.57
C LYS A 146 -13.24 -6.50 -6.34
N SER A 147 -11.96 -6.32 -6.67
CA SER A 147 -11.27 -5.03 -6.65
C SER A 147 -11.22 -4.33 -5.28
N ILE A 148 -11.20 -5.08 -4.19
CA ILE A 148 -11.00 -4.55 -2.83
C ILE A 148 -9.69 -5.05 -2.25
N GLY A 149 -8.83 -4.12 -1.82
CA GLY A 149 -7.66 -4.37 -0.98
C GLY A 149 -7.99 -4.18 0.50
N PHE A 150 -7.20 -4.80 1.37
CA PHE A 150 -7.36 -4.69 2.82
C PHE A 150 -6.01 -4.48 3.52
N GLU A 151 -5.92 -3.41 4.31
CA GLU A 151 -4.79 -3.14 5.20
C GLU A 151 -5.19 -3.47 6.64
N THR A 152 -4.46 -4.42 7.25
CA THR A 152 -4.72 -4.94 8.60
C THR A 152 -3.91 -4.22 9.66
N LEU A 153 -4.07 -4.63 10.95
CA LEU A 153 -3.26 -4.14 12.05
C LEU A 153 -1.74 -4.29 11.78
N GLU A 154 -1.32 -5.35 11.11
CA GLU A 154 0.09 -5.58 10.79
C GLU A 154 0.70 -4.43 10.00
N THR A 155 -0.05 -3.87 9.06
CA THR A 155 0.35 -2.67 8.30
C THR A 155 0.69 -1.49 9.22
N TRP A 156 -0.13 -1.27 10.24
CA TRP A 156 0.07 -0.18 11.18
C TRP A 156 1.21 -0.45 12.16
N LEU A 157 1.37 -1.69 12.59
CA LEU A 157 2.51 -2.09 13.43
C LEU A 157 3.84 -1.93 12.69
N ALA A 158 3.86 -2.23 11.39
CA ALA A 158 5.03 -2.07 10.53
C ALA A 158 5.45 -0.59 10.32
N LEU A 159 4.61 0.38 10.70
CA LEU A 159 5.02 1.80 10.71
C LEU A 159 6.16 2.08 11.70
N ASP A 160 6.29 1.27 12.73
CA ASP A 160 7.35 1.39 13.73
C ASP A 160 8.66 0.72 13.27
N ASP A 161 8.64 0.02 12.14
CA ASP A 161 9.83 -0.57 11.54
C ASP A 161 10.57 0.48 10.70
N GLY A 162 11.84 0.70 11.03
CA GLY A 162 12.66 1.68 10.32
C GLY A 162 12.24 3.13 10.54
N ASP A 163 12.07 3.88 9.45
CA ASP A 163 11.84 5.34 9.49
C ASP A 163 10.46 5.78 9.00
N LEU A 164 9.55 4.84 8.71
CA LEU A 164 8.28 5.12 8.03
C LEU A 164 7.37 6.04 8.86
N PHE A 165 7.23 5.78 10.16
CA PHE A 165 6.44 6.66 11.03
C PHE A 165 7.03 8.08 11.08
N THR A 166 8.37 8.21 11.06
CA THR A 166 9.05 9.50 10.99
C THR A 166 8.77 10.22 9.68
N GLN A 167 8.72 9.50 8.56
CA GLN A 167 8.34 10.05 7.25
C GLN A 167 6.90 10.59 7.28
N ILE A 168 5.96 9.81 7.83
CA ILE A 168 4.55 10.21 7.99
C ILE A 168 4.45 11.50 8.84
N LYS A 169 5.18 11.58 9.96
CA LYS A 169 5.22 12.79 10.79
C LYS A 169 5.76 14.01 10.04
N ALA A 170 6.82 13.84 9.28
CA ALA A 170 7.38 14.91 8.44
C ALA A 170 6.34 15.37 7.40
N LYS A 171 5.67 14.44 6.74
CA LYS A 171 4.59 14.71 5.77
C LYS A 171 3.43 15.48 6.41
N ALA A 172 3.01 15.14 7.63
CA ALA A 172 1.94 15.81 8.36
C ALA A 172 2.16 17.31 8.52
N VAL A 173 3.43 17.76 8.52
CA VAL A 173 3.82 19.17 8.66
C VAL A 173 4.40 19.78 7.40
N GLY A 174 4.24 19.10 6.28
CA GLY A 174 4.75 19.60 4.99
C GLY A 174 6.28 19.60 4.88
N LYS A 175 6.99 18.85 5.75
CA LYS A 175 8.45 18.71 5.66
C LYS A 175 8.82 17.57 4.71
N VAL A 176 9.87 17.79 3.93
CA VAL A 176 10.46 16.75 3.08
C VAL A 176 11.35 15.87 3.95
N TYR A 177 11.09 14.57 3.93
CA TYR A 177 11.96 13.56 4.52
C TYR A 177 12.86 12.96 3.45
N LYS A 178 14.16 12.85 3.74
CA LYS A 178 15.13 12.18 2.85
C LYS A 178 15.41 10.79 3.41
N PRO A 179 14.87 9.73 2.80
CA PRO A 179 15.12 8.38 3.25
C PRO A 179 16.59 7.98 3.03
N THR A 180 17.07 7.05 3.87
CA THR A 180 18.43 6.52 3.75
C THR A 180 18.60 5.73 2.46
N ILE A 181 19.61 6.09 1.67
CA ILE A 181 20.00 5.38 0.46
C ILE A 181 20.75 4.11 0.86
N LEU A 182 20.22 2.95 0.45
CA LEU A 182 20.91 1.68 0.66
C LEU A 182 22.07 1.53 -0.32
N LYS A 183 23.19 0.99 0.19
CA LYS A 183 24.36 0.66 -0.63
C LYS A 183 24.58 -0.85 -0.68
N PRO A 184 25.00 -1.40 -1.83
CA PRO A 184 25.32 -2.82 -1.93
C PRO A 184 26.43 -3.22 -0.97
N ARG A 185 26.28 -4.34 -0.28
CA ARG A 185 27.34 -4.95 0.54
C ARG A 185 28.38 -5.62 -0.37
N THR A 186 29.56 -5.94 0.16
CA THR A 186 30.69 -6.49 -0.61
C THR A 186 30.30 -7.69 -1.48
N HIS A 187 29.56 -8.66 -0.93
CA HIS A 187 29.10 -9.84 -1.68
C HIS A 187 28.08 -9.47 -2.78
N GLN A 188 27.24 -8.47 -2.56
CA GLN A 188 26.29 -7.98 -3.56
C GLN A 188 27.01 -7.24 -4.69
N VAL A 189 28.03 -6.42 -4.37
CA VAL A 189 28.87 -5.75 -5.37
C VAL A 189 29.52 -6.78 -6.29
N ALA A 190 30.08 -7.86 -5.71
CA ALA A 190 30.68 -8.94 -6.48
C ALA A 190 29.67 -9.65 -7.39
N ALA A 191 28.46 -9.93 -6.88
CA ALA A 191 27.38 -10.54 -7.66
C ALA A 191 26.92 -9.64 -8.81
N ILE A 192 26.71 -8.34 -8.54
CA ILE A 192 26.32 -7.34 -9.54
C ILE A 192 27.38 -7.30 -10.67
N LYS A 193 28.66 -7.11 -10.31
CA LYS A 193 29.75 -7.03 -11.28
C LYS A 193 29.81 -8.26 -12.19
N LYS A 194 29.78 -9.47 -11.60
CA LYS A 194 29.80 -10.73 -12.35
C LYS A 194 28.57 -10.86 -13.28
N THR A 195 27.41 -10.43 -12.83
CA THR A 195 26.19 -10.52 -13.63
C THR A 195 26.22 -9.57 -14.82
N ILE A 196 26.63 -8.32 -14.60
CA ILE A 196 26.75 -7.33 -15.69
C ILE A 196 27.77 -7.79 -16.72
N GLU A 197 28.90 -8.34 -16.29
CA GLU A 197 29.92 -8.89 -17.20
C GLU A 197 29.36 -10.07 -17.99
N HIS A 198 28.66 -10.99 -17.33
CA HIS A 198 28.03 -12.15 -17.98
C HIS A 198 27.05 -11.74 -19.09
N PHE A 199 26.21 -10.75 -18.84
CA PHE A 199 25.20 -10.29 -19.81
C PHE A 199 25.75 -9.47 -20.97
N LYS A 200 27.07 -9.19 -21.04
CA LYS A 200 27.69 -8.63 -22.23
C LYS A 200 27.70 -9.61 -23.41
N SER A 201 27.74 -10.91 -23.13
CA SER A 201 27.85 -11.98 -24.12
C SER A 201 26.79 -13.09 -23.99
N ASN A 202 25.89 -12.99 -23.01
CA ASN A 202 24.89 -14.00 -22.74
C ASN A 202 23.52 -13.34 -22.51
N GLU A 203 22.47 -13.95 -23.04
CA GLU A 203 21.09 -13.50 -22.88
C GLU A 203 20.42 -14.03 -21.61
N ARG A 204 20.99 -15.07 -21.00
CA ARG A 204 20.43 -15.75 -19.82
C ARG A 204 21.51 -16.00 -18.78
N GLY A 205 21.13 -15.97 -17.51
CA GLY A 205 22.03 -16.25 -16.40
C GLY A 205 21.28 -16.72 -15.16
N LYS A 206 22.00 -17.33 -14.23
CA LYS A 206 21.47 -17.77 -12.94
C LYS A 206 22.37 -17.23 -11.83
N ILE A 207 21.74 -16.54 -10.85
CA ILE A 207 22.40 -16.04 -9.66
C ILE A 207 21.91 -16.84 -8.47
N ILE A 208 22.84 -17.50 -7.77
CA ILE A 208 22.53 -18.27 -6.55
C ILE A 208 23.08 -17.49 -5.36
N MET A 209 22.20 -17.13 -4.45
CA MET A 209 22.53 -16.40 -3.23
C MET A 209 21.79 -17.03 -2.05
N PRO A 210 22.41 -17.16 -0.86
CA PRO A 210 21.75 -17.66 0.35
C PRO A 210 20.53 -16.84 0.77
N CYS A 211 19.65 -17.39 1.60
CA CYS A 211 18.55 -16.64 2.19
C CYS A 211 19.07 -15.49 3.06
N GLY A 212 18.32 -14.39 3.16
CA GLY A 212 18.71 -13.22 3.98
C GLY A 212 19.82 -12.33 3.40
N THR A 213 20.44 -12.68 2.27
CA THR A 213 21.56 -11.90 1.68
C THR A 213 21.12 -10.70 0.83
N GLY A 214 19.81 -10.41 0.77
CA GLY A 214 19.28 -9.27 0.03
C GLY A 214 19.17 -9.50 -1.47
N LYS A 215 18.74 -10.69 -1.90
CA LYS A 215 18.54 -11.06 -3.33
C LYS A 215 17.70 -10.03 -4.11
N SER A 216 16.59 -9.59 -3.55
CA SER A 216 15.68 -8.62 -4.20
C SER A 216 16.38 -7.28 -4.49
N LEU A 217 17.13 -6.75 -3.52
CA LEU A 217 17.93 -5.54 -3.72
C LEU A 217 19.05 -5.74 -4.73
N THR A 218 19.72 -6.90 -4.71
CA THR A 218 20.78 -7.21 -5.69
C THR A 218 20.21 -7.23 -7.10
N ALA A 219 19.05 -7.87 -7.30
CA ALA A 219 18.35 -7.90 -8.59
C ALA A 219 17.95 -6.47 -9.03
N PHE A 220 17.42 -5.63 -8.11
CA PHE A 220 17.13 -4.24 -8.39
C PHE A 220 18.36 -3.47 -8.89
N TRP A 221 19.50 -3.56 -8.19
CA TRP A 221 20.72 -2.87 -8.59
C TRP A 221 21.29 -3.36 -9.91
N ILE A 222 21.15 -4.65 -10.22
CA ILE A 222 21.52 -5.20 -11.54
C ILE A 222 20.64 -4.56 -12.62
N ALA A 223 19.33 -4.61 -12.48
CA ALA A 223 18.39 -4.03 -13.43
C ALA A 223 18.65 -2.52 -13.65
N LYS A 224 18.87 -1.78 -12.55
CA LYS A 224 19.23 -0.36 -12.60
C LYS A 224 20.54 -0.12 -13.38
N GLN A 225 21.57 -0.92 -13.11
CA GLN A 225 22.87 -0.76 -13.77
C GLN A 225 22.84 -1.17 -15.25
N MET A 226 21.96 -2.11 -15.61
CA MET A 226 21.72 -2.49 -17.02
C MET A 226 20.98 -1.40 -17.80
N GLY A 227 20.35 -0.43 -17.13
CA GLY A 227 19.63 0.66 -17.77
C GLY A 227 18.41 0.23 -18.58
N VAL A 228 17.78 -0.89 -18.20
CA VAL A 228 16.61 -1.44 -18.91
C VAL A 228 15.38 -0.55 -18.72
N LYS A 229 14.56 -0.42 -19.75
CA LYS A 229 13.34 0.40 -19.73
C LYS A 229 12.14 -0.33 -19.13
N SER A 230 12.06 -1.65 -19.33
CA SER A 230 10.97 -2.50 -18.84
C SER A 230 11.53 -3.69 -18.09
N ILE A 231 10.88 -4.08 -17.00
CA ILE A 231 11.31 -5.17 -16.13
C ILE A 231 10.11 -6.03 -15.82
N LEU A 232 10.18 -7.32 -16.13
CA LEU A 232 9.23 -8.31 -15.65
C LEU A 232 9.82 -9.04 -14.46
N VAL A 233 9.12 -9.00 -13.31
CA VAL A 233 9.52 -9.71 -12.09
C VAL A 233 8.51 -10.80 -11.80
N ALA A 234 8.92 -12.06 -11.89
CA ALA A 234 8.10 -13.21 -11.53
C ALA A 234 8.52 -13.76 -10.17
N VAL A 235 7.56 -13.93 -9.29
CA VAL A 235 7.76 -14.45 -7.92
C VAL A 235 6.74 -15.55 -7.61
N PRO A 236 7.08 -16.54 -6.78
CA PRO A 236 6.24 -17.71 -6.58
C PRO A 236 5.09 -17.54 -5.60
N SER A 237 5.01 -16.43 -4.83
CA SER A 237 3.92 -16.20 -3.87
C SER A 237 3.49 -14.74 -3.80
N LEU A 238 2.27 -14.49 -3.29
CA LEU A 238 1.73 -13.15 -3.06
C LEU A 238 2.55 -12.38 -2.02
N ALA A 239 3.06 -13.03 -0.99
CA ALA A 239 3.93 -12.42 0.01
C ALA A 239 5.22 -11.89 -0.61
N LEU A 240 5.87 -12.68 -1.49
CA LEU A 240 7.05 -12.25 -2.23
C LEU A 240 6.74 -11.15 -3.25
N LEU A 241 5.55 -11.16 -3.86
CA LEU A 241 5.10 -10.08 -4.74
C LEU A 241 4.98 -8.77 -3.95
N GLN A 242 4.28 -8.80 -2.82
CA GLN A 242 4.11 -7.63 -1.95
C GLN A 242 5.47 -7.10 -1.46
N GLN A 243 6.34 -7.99 -0.97
CA GLN A 243 7.69 -7.63 -0.52
C GLN A 243 8.52 -7.00 -1.65
N THR A 244 8.50 -7.61 -2.83
CA THR A 244 9.26 -7.10 -3.98
C THR A 244 8.75 -5.74 -4.43
N LEU A 245 7.43 -5.58 -4.53
CA LEU A 245 6.82 -4.30 -4.88
C LEU A 245 7.20 -3.20 -3.89
N LYS A 246 7.08 -3.46 -2.57
CA LYS A 246 7.46 -2.49 -1.53
C LYS A 246 8.94 -2.09 -1.61
N VAL A 247 9.83 -3.07 -1.80
CA VAL A 247 11.28 -2.82 -1.88
C VAL A 247 11.65 -2.07 -3.15
N TRP A 248 11.17 -2.52 -4.31
CA TRP A 248 11.58 -1.94 -5.58
C TRP A 248 11.01 -0.55 -5.81
N THR A 249 9.74 -0.32 -5.47
CA THR A 249 9.14 1.04 -5.55
C THR A 249 9.86 2.03 -4.65
N ARG A 250 10.26 1.59 -3.42
CA ARG A 250 11.09 2.41 -2.54
C ARG A 250 12.41 2.78 -3.19
N GLU A 251 13.12 1.80 -3.73
CA GLU A 251 14.44 2.04 -4.33
C GLU A 251 14.34 2.90 -5.60
N PHE A 252 13.32 2.73 -6.43
CA PHE A 252 13.09 3.61 -7.57
C PHE A 252 12.88 5.07 -7.13
N LEU A 253 11.96 5.31 -6.20
CA LEU A 253 11.64 6.66 -5.71
C LEU A 253 12.82 7.35 -5.04
N ILE A 254 13.63 6.63 -4.25
CA ILE A 254 14.85 7.17 -3.61
C ILE A 254 15.88 7.57 -4.66
N ASN A 255 15.94 6.86 -5.77
CA ASN A 255 16.84 7.19 -6.88
C ASN A 255 16.25 8.21 -7.87
N GLY A 256 15.12 8.85 -7.54
CA GLY A 256 14.48 9.87 -8.37
C GLY A 256 13.78 9.31 -9.61
N ILE A 257 13.48 8.02 -9.61
CA ILE A 257 12.76 7.34 -10.70
C ILE A 257 11.32 7.12 -10.22
N GLU A 258 10.36 7.61 -10.97
CA GLU A 258 8.93 7.33 -10.75
C GLU A 258 8.55 6.10 -11.57
N PRO A 259 8.42 4.90 -10.93
CA PRO A 259 8.11 3.69 -11.67
C PRO A 259 6.62 3.62 -11.97
N GLU A 260 6.28 3.29 -13.20
CA GLU A 260 4.98 2.71 -13.52
C GLU A 260 5.04 1.20 -13.28
N TRP A 261 3.99 0.64 -12.69
CA TRP A 261 3.94 -0.79 -12.41
C TRP A 261 2.53 -1.34 -12.50
N PHE A 262 2.45 -2.62 -12.83
CA PHE A 262 1.22 -3.39 -12.92
C PHE A 262 1.43 -4.77 -12.30
N CYS A 263 0.48 -5.22 -11.47
CA CYS A 263 0.56 -6.53 -10.80
C CYS A 263 -0.40 -7.52 -11.47
N VAL A 264 0.17 -8.65 -11.89
CA VAL A 264 -0.59 -9.75 -12.49
C VAL A 264 -0.53 -10.93 -11.52
N CYS A 265 -1.64 -11.25 -10.88
CA CYS A 265 -1.77 -12.42 -10.01
C CYS A 265 -3.24 -12.78 -9.80
N SER A 266 -3.50 -13.99 -9.33
CA SER A 266 -4.83 -14.47 -8.98
C SER A 266 -4.78 -15.34 -7.72
N ASP A 267 -5.90 -15.45 -7.01
CA ASP A 267 -6.01 -16.27 -5.79
C ASP A 267 -5.88 -17.77 -6.05
N GLY A 268 -6.04 -18.23 -7.30
CA GLY A 268 -6.00 -19.64 -7.67
C GLY A 268 -4.62 -20.30 -7.56
N THR A 269 -3.56 -19.51 -7.37
CA THR A 269 -2.16 -20.00 -7.26
C THR A 269 -1.70 -20.20 -5.82
N VAL A 270 -2.49 -19.78 -4.84
CA VAL A 270 -2.14 -19.85 -3.41
C VAL A 270 -2.91 -21.00 -2.77
N LYS A 271 -2.45 -22.23 -2.98
CA LYS A 271 -2.88 -23.39 -2.18
C LYS A 271 -1.73 -23.80 -1.26
N ASP A 272 -2.05 -23.83 0.04
CA ASP A 272 -1.35 -24.60 1.08
C ASP A 272 0.07 -24.20 1.51
N GLU A 273 0.39 -22.91 1.69
CA GLU A 273 1.49 -22.55 2.59
C GLU A 273 0.92 -22.00 3.90
N GLN A 274 1.04 -22.77 4.98
CA GLN A 274 0.42 -22.53 6.29
C GLN A 274 1.03 -21.34 7.06
N ASP A 275 2.07 -20.68 6.54
CA ASP A 275 2.85 -19.63 7.22
C ASP A 275 2.83 -18.27 6.53
N ASP A 276 2.13 -18.06 5.42
CA ASP A 276 2.11 -16.77 4.74
C ASP A 276 0.97 -15.88 5.25
N TYR A 277 1.33 -14.67 5.75
CA TYR A 277 0.39 -13.63 6.16
C TYR A 277 -0.42 -13.04 4.98
N VAL A 278 0.08 -13.20 3.76
CA VAL A 278 -0.57 -12.75 2.52
C VAL A 278 -1.09 -13.98 1.78
N THR A 279 -2.36 -14.30 2.01
CA THR A 279 -3.00 -15.51 1.46
C THR A 279 -3.98 -15.21 0.33
N ASP A 280 -4.27 -13.94 0.09
CA ASP A 280 -5.31 -13.47 -0.81
C ASP A 280 -4.85 -12.22 -1.57
N THR A 281 -5.34 -12.00 -2.78
CA THR A 281 -5.06 -10.77 -3.54
C THR A 281 -5.55 -9.51 -2.83
N ALA A 282 -6.60 -9.60 -2.02
CA ALA A 282 -7.06 -8.50 -1.17
C ALA A 282 -6.00 -8.06 -0.14
N ASP A 283 -5.17 -8.98 0.37
CA ASP A 283 -4.12 -8.69 1.35
C ASP A 283 -2.96 -7.87 0.75
N LEU A 284 -2.90 -7.73 -0.57
CA LEU A 284 -1.90 -6.88 -1.24
C LEU A 284 -2.19 -5.39 -1.09
N GLY A 285 -3.43 -4.99 -0.76
CA GLY A 285 -3.85 -3.59 -0.64
C GLY A 285 -3.85 -2.81 -1.96
N ILE A 286 -3.54 -3.45 -3.08
CA ILE A 286 -3.39 -2.82 -4.40
C ILE A 286 -4.31 -3.47 -5.43
N LYS A 287 -4.58 -2.74 -6.52
CA LYS A 287 -5.27 -3.29 -7.69
C LYS A 287 -4.38 -4.32 -8.39
N VAL A 288 -4.92 -5.52 -8.59
CA VAL A 288 -4.33 -6.57 -9.42
C VAL A 288 -5.30 -6.94 -10.53
N ASP A 289 -4.78 -7.38 -11.66
CA ASP A 289 -5.63 -7.77 -12.78
C ASP A 289 -4.95 -8.88 -13.61
N THR A 290 -5.75 -9.71 -14.24
CA THR A 290 -5.30 -10.78 -15.13
C THR A 290 -5.85 -10.61 -16.55
N ASP A 291 -6.56 -9.51 -16.85
CA ASP A 291 -7.10 -9.24 -18.17
C ASP A 291 -5.96 -8.97 -19.17
N PRO A 292 -5.81 -9.80 -20.22
CA PRO A 292 -4.78 -9.61 -21.23
C PRO A 292 -4.85 -8.26 -21.94
N SER A 293 -6.04 -7.67 -22.05
CA SER A 293 -6.22 -6.37 -22.71
C SER A 293 -5.61 -5.24 -21.88
N LEU A 294 -5.77 -5.27 -20.54
CA LEU A 294 -5.17 -4.31 -19.63
C LEU A 294 -3.66 -4.48 -19.55
N ILE A 295 -3.17 -5.73 -19.53
CA ILE A 295 -1.73 -6.03 -19.58
C ILE A 295 -1.12 -5.47 -20.88
N LYS A 296 -1.77 -5.69 -22.02
CA LYS A 296 -1.31 -5.18 -23.32
C LYS A 296 -1.32 -3.65 -23.37
N GLN A 297 -2.30 -3.01 -22.74
CA GLN A 297 -2.36 -1.54 -22.68
C GLN A 297 -1.24 -0.94 -21.84
N PHE A 298 -0.82 -1.67 -20.79
CA PHE A 298 0.27 -1.25 -19.91
C PHE A 298 1.64 -1.40 -20.56
N LEU A 299 1.87 -2.45 -21.37
CA LEU A 299 3.13 -2.73 -22.08
C LEU A 299 3.32 -1.83 -23.31
#